data_4552558038101919102cd558f8f15042
#
_entry.id   4552558038101919102cd558f8f15042
#
_cell.length_a   1.000
_cell.length_b   1.000
_cell.length_c   1.000
_cell.angle_alpha   90.00
_cell.angle_beta   90.00
_cell.angle_gamma   90.00
#
_symmetry.space_group_name_H-M   'P 1'
#
loop_
_entity.id
_entity.type
_entity.pdbx_description
1 polymer ?
#
loop_
_entity_poly.entity_id
_entity_poly.type
_entity_poly.pdbx_seq_one_letter_code
_entity_poly.pdbx_strand_id
1 'polypeptide(L)' 'MPNDLSVRVRNLSAGGLMAELPEPVSPESAVQIELRGIGLVSGRVAWQTEGRAGIAFDRPIDPQRA' A
#
# COMPACT_ATOMS: atom_id res chain seq x y z
N MET A 1 3.84 -18.81 -0.65
CA MET A 1 4.41 -17.92 -1.69
C MET A 1 4.20 -16.47 -1.29
N PRO A 2 5.22 -15.69 -1.23
CA PRO A 2 5.03 -14.28 -1.00
C PRO A 2 4.33 -13.65 -2.19
N ASN A 3 3.43 -12.76 -1.91
CA ASN A 3 2.72 -12.04 -2.94
C ASN A 3 3.41 -10.70 -3.14
N ASP A 4 4.59 -10.77 -3.75
CA ASP A 4 5.34 -9.56 -4.04
C ASP A 4 4.82 -8.96 -5.33
N LEU A 5 4.04 -7.92 -5.18
CA LEU A 5 3.56 -7.15 -6.31
C LEU A 5 4.34 -5.86 -6.40
N SER A 6 4.87 -5.59 -7.59
CA SER A 6 5.43 -4.29 -7.86
C SER A 6 4.29 -3.34 -8.17
N VAL A 7 4.10 -2.36 -7.32
CA VAL A 7 3.01 -1.40 -7.49
C VAL A 7 3.59 0.00 -7.56
N ARG A 8 2.90 0.87 -8.26
CA ARG A 8 3.28 2.28 -8.32
C ARG A 8 2.56 3.01 -7.21
N VAL A 9 3.35 3.54 -6.27
CA VAL A 9 2.81 4.26 -5.13
C VAL A 9 2.54 5.71 -5.52
N ARG A 10 1.35 6.18 -5.16
CA ARG A 10 0.96 7.57 -5.33
C ARG A 10 0.40 8.07 -4.02
N ASN A 11 0.48 9.36 -3.78
CA ASN A 11 -0.16 10.01 -2.62
C ASN A 11 0.17 9.33 -1.30
N LEU A 12 1.45 9.24 -0.99
CA LEU A 12 1.89 8.70 0.28
C LEU A 12 1.60 9.69 1.40
N SER A 13 1.02 9.19 2.48
CA SER A 13 0.78 9.98 3.70
C SER A 13 1.14 9.14 4.91
N ALA A 14 1.04 9.73 6.10
CA ALA A 14 1.35 9.01 7.34
C ALA A 14 0.42 7.83 7.58
N GLY A 15 -0.83 7.93 7.13
CA GLY A 15 -1.84 6.90 7.40
C GLY A 15 -2.06 5.92 6.27
N GLY A 16 -1.52 6.17 5.08
CA GLY A 16 -1.76 5.27 3.96
C GLY A 16 -1.19 5.79 2.66
N LEU A 17 -1.50 5.08 1.60
CA LEU A 17 -1.09 5.45 0.26
C LEU A 17 -2.13 5.00 -0.75
N MET A 18 -2.01 5.54 -1.96
CA MET A 18 -2.74 5.04 -3.11
C MET A 18 -1.74 4.34 -4.03
N ALA A 19 -2.08 3.16 -4.47
CA ALA A 19 -1.23 2.38 -5.35
C ALA A 19 -1.96 2.02 -6.62
N GLU A 20 -1.22 1.96 -7.72
CA GLU A 20 -1.71 1.42 -8.97
C GLU A 20 -1.42 -0.07 -8.96
N LEU A 21 -2.45 -0.87 -9.17
CA LEU A 21 -2.34 -2.32 -9.10
C LEU A 21 -2.50 -2.93 -10.47
N PRO A 22 -1.66 -3.93 -10.82
CA PRO A 22 -1.84 -4.65 -12.08
C PRO A 22 -3.08 -5.54 -12.07
N GLU A 23 -3.52 -5.96 -10.88
CA GLU A 23 -4.65 -6.85 -10.71
C GLU A 23 -5.49 -6.42 -9.53
N PRO A 24 -6.81 -6.68 -9.54
CA PRO A 24 -7.62 -6.41 -8.37
C PRO A 24 -7.19 -7.28 -7.20
N VAL A 25 -7.34 -6.74 -6.00
CA VAL A 25 -7.12 -7.48 -4.76
C VAL A 25 -8.40 -7.49 -3.96
N SER A 26 -8.53 -8.45 -3.05
CA SER A 26 -9.74 -8.54 -2.25
C SER A 26 -9.84 -7.33 -1.31
N PRO A 27 -11.04 -6.76 -1.11
CA PRO A 27 -11.24 -5.70 -0.13
C PRO A 27 -10.80 -6.16 1.26
N GLU A 28 -10.24 -5.25 2.02
CA GLU A 28 -9.76 -5.49 3.38
C GLU A 28 -8.66 -6.54 3.47
N SER A 29 -8.06 -6.90 2.35
CA SER A 29 -6.91 -7.81 2.38
C SER A 29 -5.76 -7.19 3.13
N ALA A 30 -5.07 -7.99 3.92
CA ALA A 30 -3.82 -7.57 4.54
C ALA A 30 -2.74 -7.56 3.47
N VAL A 31 -1.96 -6.48 3.44
CA VAL A 31 -0.89 -6.32 2.47
C VAL A 31 0.37 -5.84 3.18
N GLN A 32 1.50 -6.13 2.57
CA GLN A 32 2.78 -5.59 3.01
C GLN A 32 3.43 -4.88 1.84
N ILE A 33 3.91 -3.69 2.09
CA ILE A 33 4.50 -2.85 1.06
C ILE A 33 5.88 -2.43 1.52
N GLU A 34 6.86 -2.63 0.66
CA GLU A 34 8.20 -2.15 0.94
C GLU A 34 8.34 -0.73 0.41
N LEU A 35 8.63 0.19 1.30
CA LEU A 35 8.81 1.59 0.96
C LEU A 35 10.28 1.96 1.11
N ARG A 36 10.81 2.60 0.08
CA ARG A 36 12.21 3.05 0.12
C ARG A 36 12.39 4.04 1.28
N GLY A 37 13.41 3.80 2.07
CA GLY A 37 13.71 4.67 3.21
C GLY A 37 12.97 4.33 4.48
N ILE A 38 11.94 3.50 4.41
CA ILE A 38 11.12 3.12 5.56
C ILE A 38 11.21 1.63 5.83
N GLY A 39 11.14 0.81 4.78
CA GLY A 39 11.14 -0.63 4.91
C GLY A 39 9.74 -1.19 4.70
N LEU A 40 9.49 -2.36 5.27
CA LEU A 40 8.26 -3.09 5.08
C LEU A 40 7.16 -2.51 5.97
N VAL A 41 6.04 -2.17 5.36
CA VAL A 41 4.89 -1.58 6.05
C VAL A 41 3.69 -2.47 5.83
N SER A 42 2.98 -2.76 6.91
CA SER A 42 1.75 -3.56 6.85
C SER A 42 0.55 -2.64 6.80
N GLY A 43 -0.46 -3.06 6.05
CA GLY A 43 -1.68 -2.31 5.94
C GLY A 43 -2.79 -3.15 5.38
N ARG A 44 -3.91 -2.51 5.07
CA ARG A 44 -5.08 -3.16 4.51
C ARG A 44 -5.64 -2.36 3.35
N VAL A 45 -6.24 -3.06 2.42
CA VAL A 45 -6.93 -2.41 1.30
C VAL A 45 -8.19 -1.75 1.85
N ALA A 46 -8.22 -0.42 1.86
CA ALA A 46 -9.37 0.34 2.35
C ALA A 46 -10.43 0.51 1.27
N TRP A 47 -10.01 0.65 0.02
CA TRP A 47 -10.90 0.75 -1.12
C TRP A 47 -10.14 0.35 -2.37
N GLN A 48 -10.88 -0.01 -3.40
CA GLN A 48 -10.25 -0.21 -4.70
C GLN A 48 -11.22 0.13 -5.81
N THR A 49 -10.65 0.58 -6.91
CA THR A 49 -11.36 0.84 -8.14
C THR A 49 -10.44 0.43 -9.27
N GLU A 50 -10.88 0.53 -10.50
CA GLU A 50 -10.12 0.04 -11.64
C GLU A 50 -8.66 0.52 -11.61
N GLY A 51 -7.76 -0.43 -11.47
CA GLY A 51 -6.33 -0.17 -11.53
C GLY A 51 -5.73 0.54 -10.34
N ARG A 52 -6.51 0.86 -9.30
CA ARG A 52 -6.02 1.60 -8.14
C ARG A 52 -6.61 1.09 -6.85
N ALA A 53 -5.87 1.26 -5.77
CA ALA A 53 -6.36 0.91 -4.44
C ALA A 53 -5.79 1.87 -3.41
N GLY A 54 -6.57 2.13 -2.38
CA GLY A 54 -6.10 2.86 -1.21
C GLY A 54 -5.72 1.86 -0.13
N ILE A 55 -4.54 2.03 0.43
CA ILE A 55 -4.01 1.17 1.47
C ILE A 55 -3.96 1.98 2.76
N ALA A 56 -4.63 1.48 3.79
CA ALA A 56 -4.56 2.07 5.12
C ALA A 56 -3.50 1.32 5.92
N PHE A 57 -2.54 2.05 6.46
CA PHE A 57 -1.47 1.44 7.24
C PHE A 57 -1.97 1.02 8.61
N ASP A 58 -1.45 -0.10 9.12
CA ASP A 58 -1.76 -0.55 10.47
C ASP A 58 -1.19 0.41 11.51
N ARG A 59 -0.06 1.06 11.19
CA ARG A 59 0.57 2.05 12.04
C ARG A 59 1.01 3.23 11.19
N PRO A 60 0.95 4.45 11.73
CA PRO A 60 1.43 5.61 10.97
C PRO A 60 2.91 5.49 10.63
N ILE A 61 3.27 6.04 9.50
CA ILE A 61 4.65 6.13 9.07
C ILE A 61 5.05 7.59 8.92
N ASP A 62 6.35 7.83 8.73
CA ASP A 62 6.85 9.15 8.39
C ASP A 62 7.07 9.21 6.89
N PRO A 63 6.17 9.85 6.13
CA PRO A 63 6.29 9.85 4.66
C PRO A 63 7.52 10.59 4.16
N GLN A 64 8.12 11.42 4.98
CA GLN A 64 9.33 12.13 4.58
C GLN A 64 10.54 11.21 4.50
N ARG A 65 10.46 10.02 5.07
CA ARG A 65 11.54 9.04 5.01
C ARG A 65 11.45 8.16 3.76
N ALA A 66 10.34 8.20 3.10
CA ALA A 66 10.14 7.38 1.90
C ALA A 66 10.84 7.97 0.67
#